data_6ee301204594b4099ae429dd28c309b4
#
_entry.id   6ee301204594b4099ae429dd28c309b4
#
_cell.length_a   1.000
_cell.length_b   1.000
_cell.length_c   1.000
_cell.angle_alpha   90.00
_cell.angle_beta   90.00
_cell.angle_gamma   90.00
#
_symmetry.space_group_name_H-M   'P 1'
#
loop_
_entity.id
_entity.type
_entity.pdbx_description
1 polymer ?
#
loop_
_entity_poly.entity_id
_entity_poly.type
_entity_poly.pdbx_seq_one_letter_code
_entity_poly.pdbx_strand_id
1 'polypeptide(L)'
;MNKVLPENLDDFFDITKIDVNKMIESMIDNKKIVKILTAGKRLRPLVAKLSFKVCTGGKETPYQYQRFIESTVAIELAHTASLVHDDIIDRDKERRGKPSFHIIEGIPKALLIGHQMLSTGFNIALSHGEKIAKLYVETWDEVLNGELKEVDYDGSSIQNGIDDITSKSKIFKEYYKIINMKTASLFSSACKAGAIEAEAKGEILDILANYGREIGLAYQLADDLVDLENGEMIDSVIIPLLTRLENKKVDNNSLKIRSIRSKIVKNSSKIKQLYIDEIKRHVKKAEHYSKSEMIPDSPYKYLLSNAPSYISNRMLKEIKISI
;
A
#
# COMPACT_ATOMS: atom_id res chain seq x y z
N MET A 1 3.26 -34.68 1.71
CA MET A 1 3.59 -33.93 0.48
C MET A 1 4.82 -33.08 0.77
N ASN A 2 5.96 -33.35 0.12
CA ASN A 2 7.11 -32.47 0.20
C ASN A 2 6.71 -31.12 -0.39
N LYS A 3 6.55 -30.08 0.47
CA LYS A 3 6.36 -28.71 -0.02
C LYS A 3 7.65 -28.31 -0.73
N VAL A 4 7.63 -28.26 -2.06
CA VAL A 4 8.73 -27.69 -2.85
C VAL A 4 8.84 -26.24 -2.43
N LEU A 5 10.03 -25.84 -1.96
CA LEU A 5 10.31 -24.44 -1.67
C LEU A 5 10.22 -23.67 -2.98
N PRO A 6 9.55 -22.52 -3.02
CA PRO A 6 9.53 -21.69 -4.22
C PRO A 6 10.96 -21.26 -4.54
N GLU A 7 11.37 -21.46 -5.78
CA GLU A 7 12.75 -21.18 -6.23
C GLU A 7 13.03 -19.68 -6.31
N ASN A 8 11.99 -18.87 -6.54
CA ASN A 8 12.11 -17.43 -6.71
C ASN A 8 10.86 -16.67 -6.22
N LEU A 9 10.92 -15.34 -6.26
CA LEU A 9 9.83 -14.46 -5.82
C LEU A 9 8.62 -14.47 -6.77
N ASP A 10 8.80 -14.74 -8.06
CA ASP A 10 7.67 -14.81 -9.01
C ASP A 10 6.79 -16.01 -8.69
N ASP A 11 7.37 -17.20 -8.51
CA ASP A 11 6.64 -18.41 -8.11
C ASP A 11 5.94 -18.22 -6.75
N PHE A 12 6.65 -17.63 -5.78
CA PHE A 12 6.09 -17.36 -4.45
C PHE A 12 4.90 -16.39 -4.54
N PHE A 13 4.99 -15.40 -5.41
CA PHE A 13 3.95 -14.42 -5.64
C PHE A 13 2.72 -15.04 -6.32
N ASP A 14 2.92 -15.85 -7.37
CA ASP A 14 1.83 -16.49 -8.09
C ASP A 14 1.07 -17.47 -7.21
N ILE A 15 1.76 -18.28 -6.40
CA ILE A 15 1.14 -19.16 -5.41
C ILE A 15 0.35 -18.32 -4.39
N THR A 16 0.91 -17.22 -3.91
CA THR A 16 0.21 -16.35 -2.95
C THR A 16 -1.08 -15.79 -3.53
N LYS A 17 -1.03 -15.33 -4.78
CA LYS A 17 -2.20 -14.79 -5.48
C LYS A 17 -3.30 -15.84 -5.65
N ILE A 18 -2.93 -17.07 -6.02
CA ILE A 18 -3.87 -18.19 -6.18
C ILE A 18 -4.54 -18.50 -4.83
N ASP A 19 -3.75 -18.66 -3.75
CA ASP A 19 -4.26 -19.01 -2.44
C ASP A 19 -5.24 -17.95 -1.91
N VAL A 20 -4.87 -16.69 -2.00
CA VAL A 20 -5.71 -15.57 -1.53
C VAL A 20 -6.98 -15.43 -2.37
N ASN A 21 -6.91 -15.57 -3.69
CA ASN A 21 -8.09 -15.49 -4.53
C ASN A 21 -9.09 -16.64 -4.24
N LYS A 22 -8.61 -17.86 -4.08
CA LYS A 22 -9.45 -18.99 -3.67
C LYS A 22 -10.12 -18.74 -2.32
N MET A 23 -9.39 -18.17 -1.36
CA MET A 23 -9.96 -17.84 -0.04
C MET A 23 -11.01 -16.76 -0.14
N ILE A 24 -10.78 -15.68 -0.92
CA ILE A 24 -11.78 -14.64 -1.19
C ILE A 24 -13.06 -15.25 -1.75
N GLU A 25 -12.94 -16.12 -2.77
CA GLU A 25 -14.09 -16.76 -3.41
C GLU A 25 -14.87 -17.67 -2.45
N SER A 26 -14.18 -18.29 -1.47
CA SER A 26 -14.83 -19.17 -0.47
C SER A 26 -15.46 -18.43 0.71
N MET A 27 -14.94 -17.23 1.06
CA MET A 27 -15.38 -16.50 2.25
C MET A 27 -16.39 -15.40 1.95
N ILE A 28 -16.45 -14.90 0.72
CA ILE A 28 -17.22 -13.72 0.35
C ILE A 28 -18.36 -14.09 -0.59
N ASP A 29 -19.60 -14.05 -0.10
CA ASP A 29 -20.79 -14.38 -0.90
C ASP A 29 -21.14 -13.30 -1.93
N ASN A 30 -20.81 -12.02 -1.63
CA ASN A 30 -21.15 -10.91 -2.50
C ASN A 30 -20.26 -10.90 -3.75
N LYS A 31 -20.81 -11.37 -4.88
CA LYS A 31 -20.08 -11.46 -6.17
C LYS A 31 -19.49 -10.15 -6.65
N LYS A 32 -20.07 -8.99 -6.28
CA LYS A 32 -19.52 -7.67 -6.64
C LYS A 32 -18.24 -7.38 -5.85
N ILE A 33 -18.25 -7.69 -4.55
CA ILE A 33 -17.06 -7.60 -3.71
C ILE A 33 -15.97 -8.54 -4.21
N VAL A 34 -16.29 -9.81 -4.49
CA VAL A 34 -15.33 -10.78 -5.06
C VAL A 34 -14.69 -10.25 -6.34
N LYS A 35 -15.51 -9.71 -7.26
CA LYS A 35 -15.01 -9.17 -8.54
C LYS A 35 -14.03 -8.01 -8.36
N ILE A 36 -14.30 -7.10 -7.42
CA ILE A 36 -13.40 -5.97 -7.15
C ILE A 36 -12.11 -6.48 -6.46
N LEU A 37 -12.26 -7.33 -5.46
CA LEU A 37 -11.13 -7.89 -4.72
C LEU A 37 -10.18 -8.65 -5.65
N THR A 38 -10.69 -9.57 -6.47
CA THR A 38 -9.85 -10.43 -7.32
C THR A 38 -9.06 -9.69 -8.40
N ALA A 39 -9.39 -8.43 -8.68
CA ALA A 39 -8.63 -7.55 -9.58
C ALA A 39 -7.34 -6.97 -8.95
N GLY A 40 -7.10 -7.15 -7.64
CA GLY A 40 -5.96 -6.57 -6.92
C GLY A 40 -4.60 -7.19 -7.27
N LYS A 41 -3.53 -6.39 -7.12
CA LYS A 41 -2.13 -6.82 -7.38
C LYS A 41 -1.59 -7.83 -6.35
N ARG A 42 -2.19 -7.97 -5.15
CA ARG A 42 -1.81 -8.92 -4.06
C ARG A 42 -0.42 -8.67 -3.45
N LEU A 43 0.08 -7.44 -3.49
CA LEU A 43 1.40 -7.14 -2.91
C LEU A 43 1.39 -7.17 -1.37
N ARG A 44 0.29 -6.74 -0.72
CA ARG A 44 0.14 -6.83 0.74
C ARG A 44 0.09 -8.28 1.23
N PRO A 45 -0.72 -9.17 0.61
CA PRO A 45 -0.64 -10.60 0.88
C PRO A 45 0.74 -11.22 0.66
N LEU A 46 1.48 -10.78 -0.36
CA LEU A 46 2.84 -11.26 -0.62
C LEU A 46 3.76 -10.99 0.58
N VAL A 47 3.84 -9.74 1.05
CA VAL A 47 4.72 -9.38 2.17
C VAL A 47 4.24 -10.00 3.49
N ALA A 48 2.93 -10.14 3.69
CA ALA A 48 2.35 -10.86 4.81
C ALA A 48 2.79 -12.34 4.82
N LYS A 49 2.74 -13.00 3.65
CA LYS A 49 3.16 -14.41 3.51
C LYS A 49 4.65 -14.59 3.72
N LEU A 50 5.48 -13.65 3.28
CA LEU A 50 6.92 -13.67 3.57
C LEU A 50 7.18 -13.57 5.07
N SER A 51 6.50 -12.65 5.78
CA SER A 51 6.60 -12.50 7.23
C SER A 51 6.11 -13.75 7.98
N PHE A 52 4.99 -14.32 7.56
CA PHE A 52 4.47 -15.57 8.10
C PHE A 52 5.46 -16.74 7.90
N LYS A 53 5.94 -16.93 6.67
CA LYS A 53 6.82 -18.02 6.30
C LYS A 53 8.20 -17.95 6.94
N VAL A 54 8.76 -16.74 7.09
CA VAL A 54 10.05 -16.60 7.77
C VAL A 54 9.94 -16.95 9.24
N CYS A 55 8.83 -16.63 9.89
CA CYS A 55 8.59 -16.95 11.31
C CYS A 55 8.29 -18.44 11.54
N THR A 56 7.53 -19.08 10.65
CA THR A 56 7.21 -20.51 10.76
C THR A 56 8.32 -21.43 10.23
N GLY A 57 9.24 -20.89 9.42
CA GLY A 57 10.25 -21.67 8.71
C GLY A 57 9.64 -22.67 7.71
N GLY A 58 8.38 -22.48 7.31
CA GLY A 58 7.62 -23.39 6.45
C GLY A 58 7.07 -24.62 7.17
N LYS A 59 7.13 -24.64 8.51
CA LYS A 59 6.69 -25.76 9.37
C LYS A 59 5.26 -25.57 9.91
N GLU A 60 4.54 -24.55 9.41
CA GLU A 60 3.16 -24.30 9.80
C GLU A 60 2.23 -25.48 9.50
N THR A 61 1.24 -25.69 10.37
CA THR A 61 0.16 -26.66 10.13
C THR A 61 -0.79 -26.13 9.02
N PRO A 62 -1.58 -27.03 8.38
CA PRO A 62 -2.62 -26.60 7.44
C PRO A 62 -3.61 -25.62 8.07
N TYR A 63 -3.96 -25.77 9.34
CA TYR A 63 -4.84 -24.89 10.08
C TYR A 63 -4.22 -23.50 10.27
N GLN A 64 -2.96 -23.40 10.71
CA GLN A 64 -2.25 -22.11 10.83
C GLN A 64 -2.16 -21.41 9.47
N TYR A 65 -1.88 -22.16 8.41
CA TYR A 65 -1.80 -21.58 7.07
C TYR A 65 -3.15 -21.05 6.59
N GLN A 66 -4.24 -21.79 6.83
CA GLN A 66 -5.59 -21.36 6.53
C GLN A 66 -5.92 -20.05 7.27
N ARG A 67 -5.73 -20.00 8.58
CA ARG A 67 -5.93 -18.77 9.38
C ARG A 67 -5.13 -17.61 8.84
N PHE A 68 -3.85 -17.83 8.53
CA PHE A 68 -3.02 -16.79 7.93
C PHE A 68 -3.64 -16.25 6.62
N ILE A 69 -4.10 -17.10 5.70
CA ILE A 69 -4.72 -16.65 4.44
C ILE A 69 -6.03 -15.90 4.72
N GLU A 70 -6.85 -16.35 5.65
CA GLU A 70 -8.08 -15.65 6.07
C GLU A 70 -7.77 -14.23 6.58
N SER A 71 -6.74 -14.06 7.42
CA SER A 71 -6.34 -12.74 7.90
C SER A 71 -5.87 -11.81 6.77
N THR A 72 -5.26 -12.35 5.70
CA THR A 72 -4.90 -11.54 4.52
C THR A 72 -6.11 -11.06 3.74
N VAL A 73 -7.23 -11.80 3.75
CA VAL A 73 -8.49 -11.36 3.13
C VAL A 73 -9.04 -10.14 3.86
N ALA A 74 -8.96 -10.09 5.19
CA ALA A 74 -9.37 -8.91 5.96
C ALA A 74 -8.60 -7.66 5.53
N ILE A 75 -7.27 -7.76 5.34
CA ILE A 75 -6.42 -6.65 4.90
C ILE A 75 -6.78 -6.20 3.46
N GLU A 76 -7.03 -7.14 2.56
CA GLU A 76 -7.43 -6.84 1.18
C GLU A 76 -8.82 -6.20 1.11
N LEU A 77 -9.75 -6.59 2.01
CA LEU A 77 -11.06 -5.96 2.15
C LEU A 77 -10.92 -4.50 2.58
N ALA A 78 -10.13 -4.21 3.62
CA ALA A 78 -9.88 -2.85 4.08
C ALA A 78 -9.22 -2.00 2.97
N HIS A 79 -8.16 -2.52 2.33
CA HIS A 79 -7.51 -1.84 1.22
C HIS A 79 -8.45 -1.58 0.04
N THR A 80 -9.27 -2.55 -0.33
CA THR A 80 -10.19 -2.37 -1.47
C THR A 80 -11.32 -1.39 -1.12
N ALA A 81 -11.78 -1.38 0.12
CA ALA A 81 -12.73 -0.40 0.61
C ALA A 81 -12.16 1.02 0.55
N SER A 82 -10.89 1.24 0.96
CA SER A 82 -10.25 2.55 0.82
C SER A 82 -10.25 3.02 -0.64
N LEU A 83 -9.85 2.15 -1.59
CA LEU A 83 -9.85 2.51 -3.00
C LEU A 83 -11.23 2.88 -3.55
N VAL A 84 -12.30 2.20 -3.10
CA VAL A 84 -13.67 2.53 -3.50
C VAL A 84 -14.10 3.89 -2.95
N HIS A 85 -13.70 4.22 -1.71
CA HIS A 85 -13.99 5.52 -1.10
C HIS A 85 -13.14 6.63 -1.72
N ASP A 86 -11.86 6.39 -1.97
CA ASP A 86 -10.94 7.33 -2.63
C ASP A 86 -11.47 7.74 -4.01
N ASP A 87 -11.89 6.77 -4.85
CA ASP A 87 -12.48 7.04 -6.17
C ASP A 87 -13.67 8.01 -6.09
N ILE A 88 -14.46 7.95 -4.99
CA ILE A 88 -15.59 8.86 -4.78
C ILE A 88 -15.11 10.24 -4.32
N ILE A 89 -14.16 10.28 -3.39
CA ILE A 89 -13.62 11.51 -2.81
C ILE A 89 -12.89 12.33 -3.90
N ASP A 90 -12.09 11.63 -4.72
CA ASP A 90 -11.29 12.23 -5.79
C ASP A 90 -12.07 12.42 -7.09
N ARG A 91 -13.29 11.86 -7.18
CA ARG A 91 -14.16 11.87 -8.37
C ARG A 91 -13.52 11.18 -9.57
N ASP A 92 -12.74 10.13 -9.32
CA ASP A 92 -12.03 9.36 -10.33
C ASP A 92 -13.01 8.55 -11.17
N LYS A 93 -13.04 8.81 -12.47
CA LYS A 93 -13.94 8.11 -13.38
C LYS A 93 -13.45 6.71 -13.75
N GLU A 94 -12.15 6.48 -13.68
CA GLU A 94 -11.50 5.25 -14.10
C GLU A 94 -10.47 4.79 -13.05
N ARG A 95 -10.35 3.48 -12.90
CA ARG A 95 -9.33 2.81 -12.09
C ARG A 95 -8.76 1.62 -12.84
N ARG A 96 -7.46 1.61 -13.08
CA ARG A 96 -6.75 0.54 -13.83
C ARG A 96 -7.36 0.29 -15.22
N GLY A 97 -7.68 1.36 -15.93
CA GLY A 97 -8.26 1.28 -17.29
C GLY A 97 -9.70 0.75 -17.36
N LYS A 98 -10.42 0.75 -16.23
CA LYS A 98 -11.84 0.39 -16.13
C LYS A 98 -12.62 1.48 -15.40
N PRO A 99 -13.92 1.67 -15.71
CA PRO A 99 -14.73 2.61 -14.93
C PRO A 99 -14.68 2.33 -13.44
N SER A 100 -14.50 3.38 -12.62
CA SER A 100 -14.51 3.29 -11.16
C SER A 100 -15.83 2.72 -10.64
N PHE A 101 -15.81 2.08 -9.47
CA PHE A 101 -16.96 1.35 -8.96
C PHE A 101 -18.18 2.24 -8.76
N HIS A 102 -18.02 3.48 -8.31
CA HIS A 102 -19.11 4.43 -8.15
C HIS A 102 -19.71 4.92 -9.48
N ILE A 103 -18.95 4.86 -10.59
CA ILE A 103 -19.49 5.15 -11.94
C ILE A 103 -20.40 4.01 -12.41
N ILE A 104 -20.07 2.77 -12.07
CA ILE A 104 -20.86 1.59 -12.46
C ILE A 104 -22.11 1.43 -11.60
N GLU A 105 -22.01 1.60 -10.28
CA GLU A 105 -23.04 1.23 -9.32
C GLU A 105 -23.75 2.43 -8.67
N GLY A 106 -23.26 3.64 -8.91
CA GLY A 106 -23.70 4.87 -8.24
C GLY A 106 -23.05 5.08 -6.87
N ILE A 107 -22.90 6.35 -6.47
CA ILE A 107 -22.23 6.76 -5.22
C ILE A 107 -22.85 6.10 -3.98
N PRO A 108 -24.20 6.11 -3.77
CA PRO A 108 -24.76 5.54 -2.54
C PRO A 108 -24.41 4.06 -2.36
N LYS A 109 -24.44 3.29 -3.46
CA LYS A 109 -24.16 1.86 -3.41
C LYS A 109 -22.66 1.58 -3.23
N ALA A 110 -21.79 2.37 -3.85
CA ALA A 110 -20.34 2.26 -3.69
C ALA A 110 -19.94 2.52 -2.22
N LEU A 111 -20.49 3.56 -1.58
CA LEU A 111 -20.27 3.82 -0.16
C LEU A 111 -20.70 2.64 0.72
N LEU A 112 -21.90 2.11 0.52
CA LEU A 112 -22.42 0.99 1.31
C LEU A 112 -21.60 -0.30 1.10
N ILE A 113 -21.16 -0.59 -0.11
CA ILE A 113 -20.31 -1.75 -0.41
C ILE A 113 -18.92 -1.57 0.25
N GLY A 114 -18.33 -0.36 0.22
CA GLY A 114 -17.10 -0.06 0.95
C GLY A 114 -17.26 -0.31 2.45
N HIS A 115 -18.32 0.18 3.07
CA HIS A 115 -18.62 -0.10 4.48
C HIS A 115 -18.84 -1.59 4.76
N GLN A 116 -19.53 -2.31 3.85
CA GLN A 116 -19.71 -3.76 3.99
C GLN A 116 -18.37 -4.50 3.96
N MET A 117 -17.44 -4.11 3.08
CA MET A 117 -16.09 -4.69 3.05
C MET A 117 -15.35 -4.47 4.37
N LEU A 118 -15.41 -3.26 4.95
CA LEU A 118 -14.79 -2.96 6.24
C LEU A 118 -15.39 -3.81 7.37
N SER A 119 -16.72 -3.88 7.43
CA SER A 119 -17.42 -4.69 8.44
C SER A 119 -17.06 -6.17 8.32
N THR A 120 -17.02 -6.71 7.09
CA THR A 120 -16.63 -8.10 6.85
C THR A 120 -15.16 -8.33 7.26
N GLY A 121 -14.25 -7.43 6.90
CA GLY A 121 -12.85 -7.50 7.30
C GLY A 121 -12.68 -7.46 8.82
N PHE A 122 -13.43 -6.61 9.50
CA PHE A 122 -13.42 -6.54 10.97
C PHE A 122 -13.93 -7.83 11.62
N ASN A 123 -15.01 -8.43 11.09
CA ASN A 123 -15.52 -9.71 11.59
C ASN A 123 -14.50 -10.85 11.43
N ILE A 124 -13.79 -10.89 10.29
CA ILE A 124 -12.68 -11.83 10.10
C ILE A 124 -11.60 -11.56 11.16
N ALA A 125 -11.17 -10.31 11.32
CA ALA A 125 -10.13 -9.95 12.27
C ALA A 125 -10.50 -10.32 13.72
N LEU A 126 -11.77 -10.14 14.13
CA LEU A 126 -12.29 -10.55 15.45
C LEU A 126 -12.19 -12.07 15.66
N SER A 127 -12.51 -12.89 14.65
CA SER A 127 -12.40 -14.34 14.74
C SER A 127 -10.96 -14.84 14.90
N HIS A 128 -9.98 -14.00 14.55
CA HIS A 128 -8.54 -14.23 14.71
C HIS A 128 -7.98 -13.78 16.07
N GLY A 129 -8.83 -13.22 16.91
CA GLY A 129 -8.51 -12.83 18.28
C GLY A 129 -8.10 -11.35 18.42
N GLU A 130 -7.96 -10.93 19.68
CA GLU A 130 -7.80 -9.53 20.05
C GLU A 130 -6.63 -8.83 19.34
N LYS A 131 -5.49 -9.49 19.20
CA LYS A 131 -4.30 -8.88 18.59
C LYS A 131 -4.53 -8.50 17.11
N ILE A 132 -5.16 -9.38 16.34
CA ILE A 132 -5.46 -9.13 14.93
C ILE A 132 -6.60 -8.10 14.81
N ALA A 133 -7.63 -8.21 15.64
CA ALA A 133 -8.72 -7.22 15.67
C ALA A 133 -8.21 -5.81 15.98
N LYS A 134 -7.36 -5.69 17.01
CA LYS A 134 -6.76 -4.41 17.40
C LYS A 134 -5.87 -3.86 16.27
N LEU A 135 -5.02 -4.68 15.70
CA LEU A 135 -4.17 -4.29 14.57
C LEU A 135 -5.01 -3.79 13.38
N TYR A 136 -6.12 -4.45 13.07
CA TYR A 136 -7.02 -4.05 11.99
C TYR A 136 -7.64 -2.67 12.25
N VAL A 137 -8.18 -2.44 13.45
CA VAL A 137 -8.81 -1.16 13.83
C VAL A 137 -7.78 -0.02 13.85
N GLU A 138 -6.62 -0.23 14.49
CA GLU A 138 -5.54 0.78 14.57
C GLU A 138 -5.02 1.14 13.17
N THR A 139 -4.88 0.15 12.28
CA THR A 139 -4.44 0.39 10.91
C THR A 139 -5.47 1.18 10.13
N TRP A 140 -6.76 0.86 10.30
CA TRP A 140 -7.83 1.58 9.63
C TRP A 140 -7.93 3.02 10.11
N ASP A 141 -7.79 3.26 11.41
CA ASP A 141 -7.74 4.61 11.98
C ASP A 141 -6.55 5.41 11.42
N GLU A 142 -5.36 4.79 11.31
CA GLU A 142 -4.18 5.42 10.69
C GLU A 142 -4.45 5.81 9.24
N VAL A 143 -5.08 4.93 8.44
CA VAL A 143 -5.46 5.21 7.04
C VAL A 143 -6.45 6.37 6.96
N LEU A 144 -7.51 6.37 7.75
CA LEU A 144 -8.50 7.46 7.77
C LEU A 144 -7.88 8.80 8.17
N ASN A 145 -6.98 8.80 9.15
CA ASN A 145 -6.25 10.01 9.52
C ASN A 145 -5.34 10.52 8.39
N GLY A 146 -4.79 9.61 7.57
CA GLY A 146 -4.05 9.97 6.35
C GLY A 146 -4.95 10.61 5.30
N GLU A 147 -6.14 10.02 5.05
CA GLU A 147 -7.15 10.55 4.15
C GLU A 147 -7.62 11.96 4.56
N LEU A 148 -7.97 12.12 5.85
CA LEU A 148 -8.40 13.41 6.38
C LEU A 148 -7.32 14.48 6.20
N LYS A 149 -6.05 14.15 6.49
CA LYS A 149 -4.93 15.10 6.26
C LYS A 149 -4.81 15.52 4.80
N GLU A 150 -5.00 14.59 3.89
CA GLU A 150 -4.97 14.88 2.46
C GLU A 150 -6.16 15.75 2.03
N VAL A 151 -7.38 15.41 2.49
CA VAL A 151 -8.59 16.21 2.22
C VAL A 151 -8.49 17.62 2.81
N ASP A 152 -7.91 17.77 4.00
CA ASP A 152 -7.77 19.06 4.71
C ASP A 152 -6.58 19.87 4.23
N TYR A 153 -5.72 19.34 3.37
CA TYR A 153 -4.54 20.03 2.89
C TYR A 153 -4.91 21.34 2.18
N ASP A 154 -4.42 22.45 2.71
CA ASP A 154 -4.74 23.81 2.26
C ASP A 154 -3.68 24.45 1.33
N GLY A 155 -2.60 23.73 1.08
CA GLY A 155 -1.49 24.20 0.24
C GLY A 155 -0.59 25.25 0.88
N SER A 156 -0.74 25.54 2.18
CA SER A 156 0.09 26.52 2.89
C SER A 156 1.59 26.20 2.78
N SER A 157 1.93 24.91 2.73
CA SER A 157 3.30 24.43 2.55
C SER A 157 3.88 24.69 1.16
N ILE A 158 3.02 24.82 0.15
CA ILE A 158 3.42 25.08 -1.25
C ILE A 158 3.77 26.53 -1.46
N GLN A 159 3.14 27.45 -0.73
CA GLN A 159 3.31 28.89 -0.94
C GLN A 159 4.76 29.35 -0.75
N ASN A 160 5.52 28.65 0.07
CA ASN A 160 6.85 29.04 0.52
C ASN A 160 8.00 28.16 -0.01
N GLY A 161 7.77 27.15 -0.87
CA GLY A 161 8.82 26.16 -1.07
C GLY A 161 8.87 25.33 -2.34
N ILE A 162 8.18 25.71 -3.43
CA ILE A 162 8.29 24.94 -4.70
C ILE A 162 9.65 25.13 -5.39
N ASP A 163 10.36 26.19 -5.09
CA ASP A 163 11.68 26.43 -5.67
C ASP A 163 12.76 25.51 -5.08
N ASP A 164 12.47 24.84 -3.95
CA ASP A 164 13.36 23.88 -3.28
C ASP A 164 12.63 22.55 -2.94
N ILE A 165 12.30 21.77 -3.98
CA ILE A 165 11.75 20.41 -3.79
C ILE A 165 12.90 19.47 -3.45
N THR A 166 13.10 19.25 -2.17
CA THR A 166 14.07 18.31 -1.59
C THR A 166 13.37 17.45 -0.54
N SER A 167 14.00 16.35 -0.13
CA SER A 167 13.51 15.51 0.97
C SER A 167 13.36 16.26 2.30
N LYS A 168 13.96 17.45 2.42
CA LYS A 168 13.89 18.32 3.61
C LYS A 168 12.82 19.39 3.50
N SER A 169 12.26 19.61 2.31
CA SER A 169 11.23 20.63 2.09
C SER A 169 9.95 20.32 2.90
N LYS A 170 9.22 21.37 3.27
CA LYS A 170 7.98 21.23 4.04
C LYS A 170 6.92 20.45 3.26
N ILE A 171 6.81 20.67 1.95
CA ILE A 171 5.87 19.95 1.10
C ILE A 171 6.18 18.44 1.06
N PHE A 172 7.46 18.06 0.93
CA PHE A 172 7.85 16.65 0.90
C PHE A 172 7.62 15.96 2.25
N LYS A 173 7.78 16.69 3.36
CA LYS A 173 7.47 16.17 4.70
C LYS A 173 5.98 15.93 4.90
N GLU A 174 5.10 16.84 4.43
CA GLU A 174 3.65 16.63 4.51
C GLU A 174 3.20 15.48 3.60
N TYR A 175 3.69 15.44 2.36
CA TYR A 175 3.51 14.30 1.46
C TYR A 175 3.91 12.99 2.13
N TYR A 176 5.09 12.96 2.76
CA TYR A 176 5.59 11.78 3.44
C TYR A 176 4.69 11.29 4.59
N LYS A 177 4.11 12.22 5.34
CA LYS A 177 3.15 11.87 6.39
C LYS A 177 1.91 11.19 5.81
N ILE A 178 1.39 11.74 4.71
CA ILE A 178 0.19 11.22 4.07
C ILE A 178 0.44 9.80 3.55
N ILE A 179 1.47 9.57 2.73
CA ILE A 179 1.75 8.25 2.17
C ILE A 179 2.13 7.21 3.24
N ASN A 180 2.77 7.66 4.32
CA ASN A 180 3.06 6.80 5.45
C ASN A 180 1.77 6.28 6.11
N MET A 181 0.77 7.13 6.27
CA MET A 181 -0.51 6.78 6.91
C MET A 181 -1.44 6.04 5.94
N LYS A 182 -1.59 6.49 4.69
CA LYS A 182 -2.51 5.88 3.69
C LYS A 182 -2.00 4.55 3.16
N THR A 183 -0.74 4.46 2.79
CA THR A 183 -0.19 3.32 2.05
C THR A 183 0.72 2.45 2.90
N ALA A 184 1.72 3.04 3.57
CA ALA A 184 2.73 2.26 4.26
C ALA A 184 2.18 1.57 5.53
N SER A 185 1.18 2.14 6.20
CA SER A 185 0.49 1.52 7.32
C SER A 185 -0.10 0.14 6.97
N LEU A 186 -0.73 0.01 5.81
CA LEU A 186 -1.32 -1.25 5.33
C LEU A 186 -0.26 -2.32 5.01
N PHE A 187 0.90 -1.94 4.49
CA PHE A 187 2.02 -2.87 4.30
C PHE A 187 2.63 -3.29 5.65
N SER A 188 2.77 -2.33 6.56
CA SER A 188 3.22 -2.58 7.94
C SER A 188 2.31 -3.57 8.66
N SER A 189 1.01 -3.32 8.62
CA SER A 189 -0.01 -4.17 9.21
C SER A 189 -0.03 -5.56 8.58
N ALA A 190 0.11 -5.67 7.26
CA ALA A 190 0.18 -6.95 6.56
C ALA A 190 1.35 -7.82 7.07
N CYS A 191 2.56 -7.24 7.18
CA CYS A 191 3.71 -7.95 7.71
C CYS A 191 3.53 -8.34 9.18
N LYS A 192 3.00 -7.41 10.01
CA LYS A 192 2.74 -7.67 11.43
C LYS A 192 1.68 -8.76 11.63
N ALA A 193 0.60 -8.75 10.84
CA ALA A 193 -0.43 -9.78 10.86
C ALA A 193 0.14 -11.16 10.51
N GLY A 194 0.96 -11.24 9.44
CA GLY A 194 1.64 -12.48 9.08
C GLY A 194 2.49 -13.03 10.21
N ALA A 195 3.23 -12.18 10.93
CA ALA A 195 4.02 -12.59 12.08
C ALA A 195 3.15 -13.01 13.28
N ILE A 196 2.04 -12.32 13.54
CA ILE A 196 1.09 -12.71 14.61
C ILE A 196 0.46 -14.08 14.32
N GLU A 197 0.03 -14.32 13.09
CA GLU A 197 -0.53 -15.63 12.68
C GLU A 197 0.51 -16.77 12.72
N ALA A 198 1.79 -16.43 12.61
CA ALA A 198 2.90 -17.35 12.84
C ALA A 198 3.23 -17.53 14.35
N GLU A 199 2.42 -16.94 15.26
CA GLU A 199 2.62 -16.97 16.71
C GLU A 199 3.94 -16.33 17.18
N ALA A 200 4.55 -15.47 16.34
CA ALA A 200 5.75 -14.72 16.69
C ALA A 200 5.48 -13.76 17.86
N LYS A 201 6.49 -13.47 18.68
CA LYS A 201 6.37 -12.67 19.89
C LYS A 201 7.53 -11.68 20.02
N GLY A 202 7.28 -10.63 20.81
CA GLY A 202 8.32 -9.64 21.11
C GLY A 202 8.70 -8.76 19.92
N GLU A 203 9.96 -8.39 19.86
CA GLU A 203 10.50 -7.39 18.93
C GLU A 203 10.36 -7.76 17.44
N ILE A 204 10.29 -9.04 17.12
CA ILE A 204 10.14 -9.49 15.72
C ILE A 204 8.87 -8.94 15.07
N LEU A 205 7.79 -8.73 15.85
CA LEU A 205 6.55 -8.14 15.35
C LEU A 205 6.78 -6.71 14.85
N ASP A 206 7.56 -5.92 15.59
CA ASP A 206 7.84 -4.53 15.24
C ASP A 206 8.91 -4.44 14.14
N ILE A 207 9.88 -5.34 14.11
CA ILE A 207 10.87 -5.45 13.03
C ILE A 207 10.15 -5.72 11.69
N LEU A 208 9.23 -6.70 11.65
CA LEU A 208 8.48 -7.02 10.44
C LEU A 208 7.45 -5.95 10.08
N ALA A 209 6.84 -5.28 11.07
CA ALA A 209 6.01 -4.11 10.82
C ALA A 209 6.80 -2.98 10.16
N ASN A 210 7.99 -2.66 10.67
CA ASN A 210 8.87 -1.65 10.09
C ASN A 210 9.38 -2.06 8.70
N TYR A 211 9.72 -3.32 8.49
CA TYR A 211 10.03 -3.88 7.18
C TYR A 211 8.92 -3.62 6.16
N GLY A 212 7.67 -3.94 6.53
CA GLY A 212 6.50 -3.68 5.69
C GLY A 212 6.27 -2.20 5.42
N ARG A 213 6.46 -1.34 6.44
CA ARG A 213 6.33 0.12 6.32
C ARG A 213 7.31 0.70 5.32
N GLU A 214 8.56 0.29 5.36
CA GLU A 214 9.58 0.75 4.41
C GLU A 214 9.27 0.28 2.97
N ILE A 215 8.75 -0.93 2.78
CA ILE A 215 8.27 -1.41 1.48
C ILE A 215 7.09 -0.56 0.98
N GLY A 216 6.13 -0.26 1.86
CA GLY A 216 4.97 0.54 1.50
C GLY A 216 5.34 1.96 1.06
N LEU A 217 6.33 2.57 1.72
CA LEU A 217 6.88 3.88 1.32
C LEU A 217 7.58 3.79 -0.04
N ALA A 218 8.45 2.81 -0.25
CA ALA A 218 9.12 2.60 -1.54
C ALA A 218 8.11 2.33 -2.67
N TYR A 219 7.06 1.56 -2.38
CA TYR A 219 5.98 1.26 -3.32
C TYR A 219 5.24 2.51 -3.75
N GLN A 220 4.78 3.36 -2.80
CA GLN A 220 4.04 4.58 -3.15
C GLN A 220 4.90 5.57 -3.92
N LEU A 221 6.17 5.76 -3.50
CA LEU A 221 7.12 6.59 -4.24
C LEU A 221 7.34 6.08 -5.67
N ALA A 222 7.36 4.77 -5.89
CA ALA A 222 7.51 4.19 -7.21
C ALA A 222 6.23 4.35 -8.06
N ASP A 223 5.05 4.20 -7.46
CA ASP A 223 3.76 4.43 -8.10
C ASP A 223 3.66 5.89 -8.59
N ASP A 224 3.91 6.85 -7.71
CA ASP A 224 3.90 8.28 -8.03
C ASP A 224 4.94 8.66 -9.10
N LEU A 225 6.09 8.00 -9.11
CA LEU A 225 7.12 8.23 -10.13
C LEU A 225 6.67 7.71 -11.50
N VAL A 226 5.95 6.59 -11.54
CA VAL A 226 5.36 6.05 -12.78
C VAL A 226 4.31 7.02 -13.33
N ASP A 227 3.42 7.52 -12.48
CA ASP A 227 2.39 8.49 -12.86
C ASP A 227 3.02 9.79 -13.39
N LEU A 228 4.09 10.27 -12.75
CA LEU A 228 4.84 11.44 -13.19
C LEU A 228 5.46 11.26 -14.59
N GLU A 229 6.05 10.10 -14.87
CA GLU A 229 6.70 9.80 -16.16
C GLU A 229 5.68 9.56 -17.28
N ASN A 230 4.50 9.00 -16.96
CA ASN A 230 3.40 8.82 -17.91
C ASN A 230 2.66 10.14 -18.22
N GLY A 231 3.01 11.23 -17.55
CA GLY A 231 2.34 12.52 -17.71
C GLY A 231 0.98 12.59 -17.02
N GLU A 232 0.64 11.57 -16.25
CA GLU A 232 -0.54 11.49 -15.39
C GLU A 232 -0.31 12.33 -14.12
N MET A 233 0.16 13.56 -14.35
CA MET A 233 0.55 14.48 -13.28
C MET A 233 -0.60 14.83 -12.32
N ILE A 234 -1.81 14.39 -12.64
CA ILE A 234 -3.02 14.63 -11.84
C ILE A 234 -3.09 13.64 -10.67
N ASP A 235 -2.44 12.48 -10.77
CA ASP A 235 -2.58 11.36 -9.82
C ASP A 235 -1.34 11.13 -8.93
N SER A 236 -0.22 11.81 -9.17
CA SER A 236 0.93 11.77 -8.26
C SER A 236 0.63 12.55 -6.97
N VAL A 237 1.02 12.07 -5.80
CA VAL A 237 0.58 12.63 -4.50
C VAL A 237 1.05 14.06 -4.22
N ILE A 238 2.13 14.54 -4.83
CA ILE A 238 2.42 15.98 -4.82
C ILE A 238 1.34 16.75 -5.58
N ILE A 239 0.70 16.14 -6.54
CA ILE A 239 -0.26 16.72 -7.45
C ILE A 239 -1.71 16.51 -7.04
N PRO A 240 -2.14 15.43 -6.39
CA PRO A 240 -3.41 15.45 -5.66
C PRO A 240 -3.46 16.54 -4.61
N LEU A 241 -2.36 16.83 -3.91
CA LEU A 241 -2.26 18.01 -3.06
C LEU A 241 -2.48 19.31 -3.85
N LEU A 242 -1.99 19.38 -5.08
CA LEU A 242 -2.19 20.52 -5.97
C LEU A 242 -3.60 20.53 -6.61
N THR A 243 -4.10 19.39 -7.04
CA THR A 243 -5.43 19.25 -7.68
C THR A 243 -6.56 19.50 -6.68
N ARG A 244 -6.41 19.08 -5.44
CA ARG A 244 -7.38 19.43 -4.38
C ARG A 244 -7.41 20.92 -4.08
N LEU A 245 -6.30 21.64 -4.23
CA LEU A 245 -6.30 23.10 -4.18
C LEU A 245 -7.09 23.73 -5.35
N GLU A 246 -7.01 23.14 -6.56
CA GLU A 246 -7.85 23.55 -7.70
C GLU A 246 -9.34 23.33 -7.40
N ASN A 247 -9.70 22.19 -6.80
CA ASN A 247 -11.08 21.81 -6.53
C ASN A 247 -11.70 22.54 -5.32
N LYS A 248 -10.91 22.95 -4.32
CA LYS A 248 -11.39 23.69 -3.14
C LYS A 248 -11.80 25.12 -3.45
N LYS A 249 -11.58 25.59 -4.72
CA LYS A 249 -12.00 26.90 -5.22
C LYS A 249 -11.51 28.13 -4.49
N VAL A 250 -10.98 29.04 -5.22
CA VAL A 250 -11.66 30.32 -5.45
C VAL A 250 -10.96 30.98 -6.61
N ASP A 251 -11.65 31.71 -7.41
CA ASP A 251 -11.32 32.32 -8.70
C ASP A 251 -9.94 33.00 -8.87
N ASN A 252 -9.20 33.22 -7.80
CA ASN A 252 -7.85 33.79 -7.82
C ASN A 252 -6.69 32.76 -7.78
N ASN A 253 -6.97 31.45 -7.65
CA ASN A 253 -5.93 30.41 -7.49
C ASN A 253 -5.52 29.71 -8.80
N SER A 254 -6.28 29.82 -9.88
CA SER A 254 -5.99 29.14 -11.15
C SER A 254 -4.65 29.56 -11.77
N LEU A 255 -4.27 30.83 -11.67
CA LEU A 255 -2.97 31.34 -12.14
C LEU A 255 -1.82 30.83 -11.27
N LYS A 256 -2.05 30.69 -9.96
CA LYS A 256 -1.06 30.21 -9.00
C LYS A 256 -0.76 28.73 -9.20
N ILE A 257 -1.79 27.91 -9.43
CA ILE A 257 -1.67 26.48 -9.70
C ILE A 257 -1.00 26.21 -11.04
N ARG A 258 -1.33 26.97 -12.10
CA ARG A 258 -0.63 26.92 -13.39
C ARG A 258 0.86 27.25 -13.23
N SER A 259 1.20 28.24 -12.41
CA SER A 259 2.58 28.57 -12.07
C SER A 259 3.30 27.42 -11.36
N ILE A 260 2.63 26.75 -10.43
CA ILE A 260 3.15 25.61 -9.68
C ILE A 260 3.40 24.42 -10.62
N ARG A 261 2.43 24.05 -11.46
CA ARG A 261 2.58 23.01 -12.48
C ARG A 261 3.75 23.29 -13.43
N SER A 262 3.87 24.53 -13.90
CA SER A 262 5.00 24.94 -14.75
C SER A 262 6.35 24.75 -14.04
N LYS A 263 6.44 25.06 -12.75
CA LYS A 263 7.65 24.86 -11.94
C LYS A 263 7.97 23.37 -11.73
N ILE A 264 6.95 22.51 -11.52
CA ILE A 264 7.12 21.05 -11.42
C ILE A 264 7.67 20.50 -12.72
N VAL A 265 7.07 20.86 -13.87
CA VAL A 265 7.53 20.44 -15.20
C VAL A 265 8.99 20.88 -15.43
N LYS A 266 9.32 22.13 -15.09
CA LYS A 266 10.69 22.68 -15.20
C LYS A 266 11.71 21.93 -14.33
N ASN A 267 11.28 21.38 -13.19
CA ASN A 267 12.12 20.65 -12.24
C ASN A 267 11.94 19.11 -12.32
N SER A 268 11.26 18.59 -13.33
CA SER A 268 10.89 17.17 -13.44
C SER A 268 12.08 16.23 -13.25
N SER A 269 13.24 16.53 -13.83
CA SER A 269 14.45 15.70 -13.68
C SER A 269 14.97 15.65 -12.24
N LYS A 270 14.89 16.78 -11.50
CA LYS A 270 15.29 16.82 -10.08
C LYS A 270 14.30 16.07 -9.21
N ILE A 271 13.00 16.19 -9.50
CA ILE A 271 11.94 15.46 -8.80
C ILE A 271 12.12 13.98 -9.04
N LYS A 272 12.30 13.56 -10.28
CA LYS A 272 12.58 12.16 -10.65
C LYS A 272 13.78 11.60 -9.87
N GLN A 273 14.90 12.32 -9.84
CA GLN A 273 16.08 11.89 -9.11
C GLN A 273 15.80 11.77 -7.60
N LEU A 274 15.08 12.73 -7.02
CA LEU A 274 14.65 12.68 -5.62
C LEU A 274 13.84 11.43 -5.31
N TYR A 275 12.84 11.09 -6.15
CA TYR A 275 12.04 9.89 -5.97
C TYR A 275 12.88 8.62 -6.06
N ILE A 276 13.77 8.51 -7.04
CA ILE A 276 14.69 7.37 -7.19
C ILE A 276 15.57 7.21 -5.94
N ASP A 277 16.14 8.29 -5.43
CA ASP A 277 17.01 8.25 -4.25
C ASP A 277 16.24 7.83 -2.99
N GLU A 278 15.01 8.35 -2.82
CA GLU A 278 14.16 7.99 -1.70
C GLU A 278 13.67 6.53 -1.80
N ILE A 279 13.28 6.04 -3.00
CA ILE A 279 12.94 4.63 -3.22
C ILE A 279 14.11 3.74 -2.80
N LYS A 280 15.32 4.02 -3.30
CA LYS A 280 16.53 3.27 -2.94
C LYS A 280 16.81 3.29 -1.43
N ARG A 281 16.58 4.43 -0.79
CA ARG A 281 16.76 4.59 0.66
C ARG A 281 15.81 3.69 1.45
N HIS A 282 14.52 3.62 1.05
CA HIS A 282 13.52 2.78 1.70
C HIS A 282 13.74 1.29 1.43
N VAL A 283 14.09 0.93 0.19
CA VAL A 283 14.48 -0.45 -0.15
C VAL A 283 15.63 -0.92 0.74
N LYS A 284 16.71 -0.13 0.87
CA LYS A 284 17.86 -0.47 1.73
C LYS A 284 17.47 -0.62 3.20
N LYS A 285 16.57 0.21 3.70
CA LYS A 285 16.08 0.09 5.08
C LYS A 285 15.25 -1.18 5.29
N ALA A 286 14.37 -1.52 4.35
CA ALA A 286 13.63 -2.78 4.41
C ALA A 286 14.57 -3.98 4.36
N GLU A 287 15.57 -3.99 3.48
CA GLU A 287 16.61 -5.01 3.44
C GLU A 287 17.42 -5.10 4.76
N HIS A 288 17.67 -3.96 5.42
CA HIS A 288 18.31 -3.95 6.72
C HIS A 288 17.46 -4.65 7.78
N TYR A 289 16.15 -4.33 7.85
CA TYR A 289 15.22 -5.01 8.76
C TYR A 289 15.16 -6.52 8.50
N SER A 290 15.18 -6.96 7.24
CA SER A 290 15.14 -8.39 6.89
C SER A 290 16.38 -9.18 7.36
N LYS A 291 17.49 -8.50 7.62
CA LYS A 291 18.77 -9.08 8.09
C LYS A 291 18.89 -9.11 9.61
N SER A 292 17.89 -8.60 10.35
CA SER A 292 17.92 -8.61 11.82
C SER A 292 18.16 -10.02 12.35
N GLU A 293 18.96 -10.12 13.42
CA GLU A 293 19.24 -11.37 14.13
C GLU A 293 17.99 -11.93 14.82
N MET A 294 16.99 -11.08 15.10
CA MET A 294 15.71 -11.48 15.67
C MET A 294 14.84 -12.26 14.66
N ILE A 295 15.10 -12.14 13.37
CA ILE A 295 14.38 -12.91 12.34
C ILE A 295 14.99 -14.32 12.28
N PRO A 296 14.20 -15.38 12.50
CA PRO A 296 14.69 -16.74 12.48
C PRO A 296 15.41 -17.08 11.17
N ASP A 297 16.48 -17.84 11.29
CA ASP A 297 17.11 -18.42 10.11
C ASP A 297 16.17 -19.44 9.47
N SER A 298 15.80 -19.19 8.22
CA SER A 298 14.82 -20.01 7.50
C SER A 298 15.07 -19.94 6.00
N PRO A 299 14.61 -20.92 5.23
CA PRO A 299 14.71 -20.92 3.77
C PRO A 299 14.03 -19.70 3.11
N TYR A 300 13.14 -19.02 3.82
CA TYR A 300 12.40 -17.84 3.33
C TYR A 300 13.11 -16.52 3.59
N LYS A 301 14.18 -16.49 4.40
CA LYS A 301 14.93 -15.26 4.72
C LYS A 301 15.54 -14.63 3.47
N TYR A 302 15.97 -15.44 2.51
CA TYR A 302 16.44 -14.97 1.21
C TYR A 302 15.34 -14.25 0.41
N LEU A 303 14.13 -14.85 0.33
CA LEU A 303 13.00 -14.22 -0.34
C LEU A 303 12.58 -12.92 0.34
N LEU A 304 12.54 -12.91 1.69
CA LEU A 304 12.25 -11.71 2.47
C LEU A 304 13.24 -10.58 2.16
N SER A 305 14.54 -10.89 2.07
CA SER A 305 15.59 -9.90 1.81
C SER A 305 15.54 -9.31 0.40
N ASN A 306 15.08 -10.07 -0.60
CA ASN A 306 15.01 -9.62 -1.98
C ASN A 306 13.66 -8.98 -2.36
N ALA A 307 12.61 -9.17 -1.55
CA ALA A 307 11.28 -8.67 -1.88
C ALA A 307 11.18 -7.14 -1.98
N PRO A 308 11.90 -6.30 -1.20
CA PRO A 308 11.85 -4.85 -1.34
C PRO A 308 12.28 -4.38 -2.73
N SER A 309 13.44 -4.84 -3.20
CA SER A 309 13.93 -4.54 -4.56
C SER A 309 13.03 -5.13 -5.64
N TYR A 310 12.53 -6.37 -5.46
CA TYR A 310 11.62 -7.03 -6.40
C TYR A 310 10.33 -6.23 -6.60
N ILE A 311 9.68 -5.80 -5.52
CA ILE A 311 8.41 -5.04 -5.56
C ILE A 311 8.63 -3.69 -6.25
N SER A 312 9.67 -2.97 -5.87
CA SER A 312 10.00 -1.66 -6.44
C SER A 312 10.36 -1.74 -7.92
N ASN A 313 11.20 -2.71 -8.32
CA ASN A 313 11.56 -2.91 -9.72
C ASN A 313 10.36 -3.36 -10.58
N ARG A 314 9.44 -4.15 -10.02
CA ARG A 314 8.21 -4.55 -10.71
C ARG A 314 7.31 -3.35 -11.02
N MET A 315 7.27 -2.34 -10.13
CA MET A 315 6.55 -1.08 -10.38
C MET A 315 7.26 -0.23 -11.43
N LEU A 316 8.57 -0.04 -11.29
CA LEU A 316 9.37 0.82 -12.15
C LEU A 316 9.63 0.24 -13.55
N LYS A 317 9.33 -1.04 -13.77
CA LYS A 317 9.52 -1.69 -15.08
C LYS A 317 8.74 -0.98 -16.19
N GLU A 318 7.59 -0.43 -15.88
CA GLU A 318 6.72 0.29 -16.83
C GLU A 318 7.44 1.50 -17.43
N ILE A 319 8.22 2.21 -16.63
CA ILE A 319 9.02 3.37 -17.06
C ILE A 319 10.49 3.03 -17.34
N LYS A 320 10.84 1.73 -17.45
CA LYS A 320 12.18 1.22 -17.77
C LYS A 320 13.27 1.68 -16.81
N ILE A 321 12.95 1.86 -15.54
CA ILE A 321 13.91 2.15 -14.46
C ILE A 321 14.14 0.88 -13.66
N SER A 322 15.39 0.67 -13.21
CA SER A 322 15.80 -0.37 -12.26
C SER A 322 16.60 0.26 -11.11
N ILE A 323 16.39 -0.22 -9.90
CA ILE A 323 17.02 0.27 -8.68
C ILE A 323 17.80 -0.83 -7.94
#